data_3628d065da65211f6ea22288f26241e5
#
_entry.id   3628d065da65211f6ea22288f26241e5
#
_cell.length_a   1.000
_cell.length_b   1.000
_cell.length_c   1.000
_cell.angle_alpha   90.00
_cell.angle_beta   90.00
_cell.angle_gamma   90.00
#
_symmetry.space_group_name_H-M   'P 1'
#
loop_
_entity.id
_entity.type
_entity.pdbx_description
1 polymer ?
#
loop_
_entity_poly.entity_id
_entity_poly.type
_entity_poly.pdbx_seq_one_letter_code
_entity_poly.pdbx_strand_id
1 'polypeptide(L)'
;MPKIFFFIILLYFYLLNSAFGYDAEIKKFLDQFDSSNRIVLNEISILANKTPTELSKVGSSINIYSKEEIAGSESVYLVDFLDKVPGISVVRSGSTGNLSTVFIRGTSPYYSRVFVDGIDIGNPSGTQQTPSLSNFLTEDVESIEILKGSQSALYGTQAIGGVINIRTNLLKSKNEKNNKITLEYGSFDTKALRYKYLLENKSSEYVFDFYNLESEGFSALDRKLGATEKDGFENKRYSINGKHFFDDNSILGINLFSTDEYVETDDSFGSSDTSTYYANEYTQGIGLEYEKEFNNLSNVLNYSKFSSDRSGQTFSSYKNKGERTFMSYKGSSNLNDKITYVFGSDFIQDKTPTTNHENDIFGIFGEIIHQTSPQLNNTLAIRNDGHSAFGEQFSFRISSAYELSKNANLKGSYGTGFRSPSLYELYDSSNGNADLKPEKSSNFDLEYSNNLNDSLKFKVAYFSNETEDIINWVANPPGGWVGKYEQTSTKKKREGFEISNIYNMSESTSLDISYSYIADENGGKIIRVPRNQLGLNLGTQFNDKLYFNGIAKHNTDICDTINGTKCDVDLDDYTLVNLLAKYKLYENTNLKLRIENIFNTSYQVINKFGTSPRAFYLSIDNAF
;
A
#
# COMPACT_ATOMS: atom_id res chain seq x y z
N MET A 1 24.03 18.02 -9.15
CA MET A 1 24.13 18.25 -7.68
C MET A 1 23.80 17.05 -6.77
N PRO A 2 23.34 15.89 -7.22
CA PRO A 2 23.07 14.76 -6.32
C PRO A 2 24.30 14.10 -5.71
N LYS A 3 25.46 14.14 -6.37
CA LYS A 3 26.69 13.47 -5.88
C LYS A 3 27.31 14.12 -4.62
N ILE A 4 27.07 15.39 -4.38
CA ILE A 4 27.61 16.13 -3.22
C ILE A 4 26.78 15.85 -1.97
N PHE A 5 25.47 15.68 -2.10
CA PHE A 5 24.56 15.40 -0.98
C PHE A 5 24.82 14.02 -0.36
N PHE A 6 25.14 13.05 -1.19
CA PHE A 6 25.49 11.67 -0.74
C PHE A 6 26.81 11.64 0.05
N PHE A 7 27.79 12.45 -0.36
CA PHE A 7 29.10 12.51 0.30
C PHE A 7 29.05 13.21 1.66
N ILE A 8 28.19 14.22 1.83
CA ILE A 8 28.00 14.95 3.10
C ILE A 8 27.31 14.05 4.14
N ILE A 9 26.36 13.23 3.74
CA ILE A 9 25.69 12.26 4.62
C ILE A 9 26.68 11.18 5.09
N LEU A 10 27.54 10.65 4.24
CA LEU A 10 28.58 9.68 4.61
C LEU A 10 29.62 10.28 5.58
N LEU A 11 29.96 11.56 5.44
CA LEU A 11 30.93 12.24 6.30
C LEU A 11 30.31 12.54 7.70
N TYR A 12 29.03 12.82 7.78
CA TYR A 12 28.31 13.05 9.04
C TYR A 12 28.21 11.74 9.88
N PHE A 13 28.01 10.59 9.22
CA PHE A 13 27.97 9.28 9.88
C PHE A 13 29.34 8.84 10.42
N TYR A 14 30.44 9.30 9.81
CA TYR A 14 31.80 8.99 10.28
C TYR A 14 32.15 9.69 11.62
N LEU A 15 31.48 10.79 11.93
CA LEU A 15 31.72 11.61 13.15
C LEU A 15 30.88 11.17 14.37
N LEU A 16 29.84 10.33 14.18
CA LEU A 16 28.97 9.87 15.27
C LEU A 16 29.43 8.58 15.96
N ASN A 17 30.55 7.99 15.56
CA ASN A 17 31.02 6.68 16.02
C ASN A 17 31.73 6.66 17.39
N SER A 18 31.59 7.66 18.23
CA SER A 18 32.24 7.67 19.55
C SER A 18 31.28 8.07 20.66
N ALA A 19 30.92 7.13 21.47
CA ALA A 19 30.35 7.16 22.81
C ALA A 19 28.89 6.63 22.96
N PHE A 20 28.77 5.65 23.81
CA PHE A 20 27.84 5.37 24.91
C PHE A 20 27.21 3.98 24.93
N GLY A 21 26.97 3.53 26.14
CA GLY A 21 26.66 2.16 26.55
C GLY A 21 25.16 1.83 26.62
N TYR A 22 24.89 0.58 26.65
CA TYR A 22 23.62 -0.13 26.46
C TYR A 22 22.93 -0.54 27.77
N ASP A 23 21.60 -0.55 27.80
CA ASP A 23 20.81 -1.08 28.90
C ASP A 23 19.94 -2.29 28.52
N ALA A 24 19.81 -3.23 29.46
CA ALA A 24 19.39 -4.62 29.30
C ALA A 24 17.86 -4.83 29.21
N GLU A 25 17.03 -3.83 29.51
CA GLU A 25 15.56 -3.99 29.52
C GLU A 25 14.90 -3.89 28.14
N ILE A 26 15.46 -3.07 27.25
CA ILE A 26 15.00 -3.00 25.84
C ILE A 26 15.31 -4.32 25.14
N LYS A 27 16.46 -4.92 25.44
CA LYS A 27 16.79 -6.26 24.94
C LYS A 27 15.79 -7.30 25.43
N LYS A 28 15.30 -7.18 26.65
CA LYS A 28 14.30 -8.08 27.22
C LYS A 28 12.92 -7.92 26.60
N PHE A 29 12.55 -6.70 26.19
CA PHE A 29 11.33 -6.43 25.41
C PHE A 29 11.47 -6.95 23.97
N LEU A 30 12.61 -6.73 23.32
CA LEU A 30 12.88 -7.24 21.97
C LEU A 30 13.11 -8.77 21.95
N ASP A 31 13.69 -9.35 23.01
CA ASP A 31 13.87 -10.80 23.17
C ASP A 31 12.54 -11.53 23.43
N GLN A 32 11.48 -10.84 23.85
CA GLN A 32 10.11 -11.37 23.88
C GLN A 32 9.51 -11.59 22.47
N PHE A 33 10.11 -11.01 21.45
CA PHE A 33 9.78 -11.21 20.03
C PHE A 33 10.68 -12.25 19.35
N ASP A 34 11.15 -13.24 20.10
CA ASP A 34 11.99 -14.32 19.57
C ASP A 34 11.24 -15.14 18.51
N SER A 35 11.89 -15.35 17.38
CA SER A 35 11.42 -16.08 16.19
C SER A 35 11.12 -17.58 16.43
N SER A 36 11.32 -18.11 17.64
CA SER A 36 10.92 -19.48 18.03
C SER A 36 9.43 -19.60 18.39
N ASN A 37 8.75 -18.46 18.62
CA ASN A 37 7.30 -18.40 18.80
C ASN A 37 6.68 -17.73 17.58
N ARG A 38 6.28 -18.50 16.58
CA ARG A 38 5.51 -18.09 15.38
C ARG A 38 4.16 -17.40 15.65
N ILE A 39 3.90 -16.93 16.86
CA ILE A 39 2.55 -16.58 17.33
C ILE A 39 2.30 -15.07 17.39
N VAL A 40 3.29 -14.15 17.34
CA VAL A 40 3.04 -12.83 17.94
C VAL A 40 3.02 -11.64 16.97
N LEU A 41 3.74 -11.61 15.87
CA LEU A 41 3.79 -10.40 15.03
C LEU A 41 2.51 -10.12 14.22
N ASN A 42 1.72 -11.15 13.92
CA ASN A 42 0.44 -11.01 13.21
C ASN A 42 -0.75 -10.66 14.13
N GLU A 43 -0.51 -10.49 15.42
CA GLU A 43 -1.55 -10.25 16.43
C GLU A 43 -1.61 -8.80 16.93
N ILE A 44 -0.68 -7.92 16.51
CA ILE A 44 -0.63 -6.52 16.95
C ILE A 44 -0.70 -5.60 15.73
N SER A 45 -1.66 -4.67 15.73
CA SER A 45 -1.72 -3.55 14.80
C SER A 45 -1.31 -2.26 15.49
N ILE A 46 -0.54 -1.43 14.76
CA ILE A 46 -0.31 -0.04 15.13
C ILE A 46 -1.21 0.88 14.32
N LEU A 47 -1.55 0.48 13.09
CA LEU A 47 -2.34 1.29 12.17
C LEU A 47 -3.78 1.52 12.68
N ALA A 48 -4.43 0.50 13.23
CA ALA A 48 -5.85 0.54 13.54
C ALA A 48 -6.23 1.61 14.57
N ASN A 49 -5.40 1.82 15.59
CA ASN A 49 -5.66 2.74 16.70
C ASN A 49 -4.49 3.71 16.97
N LYS A 50 -3.56 3.84 16.01
CA LYS A 50 -2.31 4.61 16.17
C LYS A 50 -1.52 4.26 17.45
N THR A 51 -1.78 3.12 18.05
CA THR A 51 -1.06 2.57 19.20
C THR A 51 -1.07 1.04 19.11
N PRO A 52 -0.02 0.35 19.61
CA PRO A 52 0.01 -1.11 19.58
C PRO A 52 -1.25 -1.71 20.21
N THR A 53 -2.03 -2.42 19.41
CA THR A 53 -3.31 -3.01 19.83
C THR A 53 -3.41 -4.43 19.30
N GLU A 54 -3.72 -5.39 20.18
CA GLU A 54 -3.97 -6.77 19.79
C GLU A 54 -5.13 -6.85 18.78
N LEU A 55 -4.98 -7.64 17.72
CA LEU A 55 -5.99 -7.76 16.66
C LEU A 55 -7.35 -8.21 17.18
N SER A 56 -7.39 -9.04 18.22
CA SER A 56 -8.63 -9.45 18.90
C SER A 56 -9.40 -8.28 19.50
N LYS A 57 -8.71 -7.18 19.84
CA LYS A 57 -9.27 -5.97 20.46
C LYS A 57 -9.58 -4.86 19.44
N VAL A 58 -9.15 -5.02 18.18
CA VAL A 58 -9.40 -4.07 17.09
C VAL A 58 -10.79 -4.30 16.50
N GLY A 59 -11.67 -3.31 16.57
CA GLY A 59 -13.04 -3.41 16.03
C GLY A 59 -13.15 -3.13 14.53
N SER A 60 -12.15 -2.53 13.90
CA SER A 60 -12.12 -2.25 12.45
C SER A 60 -11.60 -3.43 11.65
N SER A 61 -12.02 -3.55 10.38
CA SER A 61 -11.53 -4.58 9.46
C SER A 61 -10.11 -4.26 9.03
N ILE A 62 -9.17 -5.14 9.37
CA ILE A 62 -7.75 -4.99 9.06
C ILE A 62 -7.15 -6.31 8.57
N ASN A 63 -6.22 -6.20 7.62
CA ASN A 63 -5.33 -7.28 7.22
C ASN A 63 -3.88 -6.88 7.54
N ILE A 64 -3.13 -7.80 8.12
CA ILE A 64 -1.69 -7.66 8.38
C ILE A 64 -0.99 -8.81 7.67
N TYR A 65 0.07 -8.50 6.97
CA TYR A 65 0.90 -9.47 6.26
C TYR A 65 2.34 -9.30 6.71
N SER A 66 2.94 -10.41 7.14
CA SER A 66 4.35 -10.50 7.53
C SER A 66 5.25 -10.64 6.30
N LYS A 67 6.55 -10.47 6.51
CA LYS A 67 7.58 -10.70 5.50
C LYS A 67 7.49 -12.09 4.87
N GLU A 68 7.26 -13.11 5.68
CA GLU A 68 7.15 -14.50 5.25
C GLU A 68 5.94 -14.71 4.34
N GLU A 69 4.78 -14.14 4.68
CA GLU A 69 3.57 -14.21 3.87
C GLU A 69 3.73 -13.45 2.55
N ILE A 70 4.33 -12.26 2.60
CA ILE A 70 4.63 -11.46 1.41
C ILE A 70 5.61 -12.18 0.50
N ALA A 71 6.71 -12.69 1.04
CA ALA A 71 7.71 -13.45 0.29
C ALA A 71 7.15 -14.79 -0.23
N GLY A 72 6.23 -15.43 0.50
CA GLY A 72 5.53 -16.64 0.07
C GLY A 72 4.55 -16.40 -1.08
N SER A 73 4.11 -15.16 -1.29
CA SER A 73 3.18 -14.80 -2.36
C SER A 73 3.83 -14.73 -3.75
N GLU A 74 5.18 -14.67 -3.83
CA GLU A 74 6.00 -14.68 -5.06
C GLU A 74 5.86 -13.49 -5.98
N SER A 75 5.12 -12.49 -5.54
CA SER A 75 5.07 -11.23 -6.23
C SER A 75 6.44 -10.55 -6.16
N VAL A 76 6.93 -10.03 -7.27
CA VAL A 76 8.11 -9.16 -7.30
C VAL A 76 7.71 -7.75 -6.92
N TYR A 77 6.60 -7.30 -7.50
CA TYR A 77 6.07 -5.96 -7.24
C TYR A 77 5.04 -5.99 -6.14
N LEU A 78 5.05 -4.96 -5.33
CA LEU A 78 4.11 -4.79 -4.24
C LEU A 78 2.65 -4.77 -4.72
N VAL A 79 2.39 -4.14 -5.87
CA VAL A 79 1.04 -4.10 -6.47
C VAL A 79 0.52 -5.49 -6.83
N ASP A 80 1.40 -6.41 -7.28
CA ASP A 80 1.02 -7.77 -7.62
C ASP A 80 0.73 -8.61 -6.35
N PHE A 81 1.35 -8.28 -5.23
CA PHE A 81 0.98 -8.81 -3.94
C PHE A 81 -0.38 -8.28 -3.49
N LEU A 82 -0.59 -6.97 -3.56
CA LEU A 82 -1.85 -6.33 -3.16
C LEU A 82 -3.04 -6.87 -3.96
N ASP A 83 -2.84 -7.22 -5.24
CA ASP A 83 -3.88 -7.81 -6.09
C ASP A 83 -4.33 -9.22 -5.65
N LYS A 84 -3.58 -9.86 -4.76
CA LYS A 84 -3.94 -11.16 -4.15
C LYS A 84 -4.69 -11.01 -2.82
N VAL A 85 -4.74 -9.79 -2.28
CA VAL A 85 -5.42 -9.50 -1.01
C VAL A 85 -6.94 -9.44 -1.21
N PRO A 86 -7.75 -10.15 -0.39
CA PRO A 86 -9.21 -10.09 -0.49
C PRO A 86 -9.72 -8.66 -0.45
N GLY A 87 -10.66 -8.32 -1.34
CA GLY A 87 -11.26 -6.98 -1.42
C GLY A 87 -10.35 -5.91 -2.03
N ILE A 88 -9.19 -6.27 -2.57
CA ILE A 88 -8.32 -5.38 -3.33
C ILE A 88 -8.31 -5.79 -4.80
N SER A 89 -8.37 -4.80 -5.67
CA SER A 89 -8.18 -4.96 -7.11
C SER A 89 -7.09 -4.02 -7.56
N VAL A 90 -6.18 -4.52 -8.38
CA VAL A 90 -5.13 -3.71 -9.01
C VAL A 90 -5.38 -3.60 -10.50
N VAL A 91 -5.30 -2.39 -11.01
CA VAL A 91 -5.49 -2.09 -12.43
C VAL A 91 -4.23 -1.44 -12.96
N ARG A 92 -3.61 -2.08 -13.95
CA ARG A 92 -2.38 -1.62 -14.62
C ARG A 92 -2.67 -1.32 -16.08
N SER A 93 -2.19 -0.19 -16.58
CA SER A 93 -2.34 0.21 -17.98
C SER A 93 -1.17 -0.28 -18.83
N GLY A 94 -1.14 -1.58 -19.14
CA GLY A 94 -0.13 -2.19 -20.01
C GLY A 94 1.01 -2.89 -19.28
N SER A 95 2.25 -2.72 -19.76
CA SER A 95 3.43 -3.42 -19.26
C SER A 95 3.83 -3.02 -17.84
N THR A 96 4.81 -3.73 -17.28
CA THR A 96 5.40 -3.41 -15.98
C THR A 96 5.94 -1.97 -15.97
N GLY A 97 5.80 -1.28 -14.84
CA GLY A 97 6.17 0.14 -14.70
C GLY A 97 5.05 1.11 -15.07
N ASN A 98 4.10 0.69 -15.91
CA ASN A 98 2.95 1.55 -16.22
C ASN A 98 2.08 1.80 -15.00
N LEU A 99 1.28 2.88 -15.08
CA LEU A 99 0.41 3.33 -13.99
C LEU A 99 -0.40 2.17 -13.43
N SER A 100 -0.18 1.89 -12.16
CA SER A 100 -0.89 0.86 -11.40
C SER A 100 -1.69 1.50 -10.29
N THR A 101 -3.00 1.25 -10.26
CA THR A 101 -3.93 1.81 -9.30
C THR A 101 -4.55 0.74 -8.42
N VAL A 102 -4.68 1.02 -7.12
CA VAL A 102 -5.18 0.08 -6.11
C VAL A 102 -6.57 0.51 -5.66
N PHE A 103 -7.55 -0.35 -5.85
CA PHE A 103 -8.93 -0.17 -5.41
C PHE A 103 -9.17 -0.99 -4.15
N ILE A 104 -9.55 -0.37 -3.05
CA ILE A 104 -9.96 -1.06 -1.83
C ILE A 104 -11.49 -1.16 -1.82
N ARG A 105 -12.03 -2.40 -1.89
CA ARG A 105 -13.47 -2.65 -1.88
C ARG A 105 -14.23 -1.83 -2.95
N GLY A 106 -13.62 -1.69 -4.12
CA GLY A 106 -14.20 -0.96 -5.25
C GLY A 106 -14.26 0.57 -5.08
N THR A 107 -13.69 1.13 -4.01
CA THR A 107 -13.54 2.58 -3.88
C THR A 107 -12.46 3.10 -4.82
N SER A 108 -12.57 4.33 -5.27
CA SER A 108 -11.60 4.94 -6.19
C SER A 108 -10.18 4.96 -5.58
N PRO A 109 -9.10 4.79 -6.36
CA PRO A 109 -7.74 4.70 -5.85
C PRO A 109 -7.30 5.90 -5.00
N TYR A 110 -7.78 7.10 -5.34
CA TYR A 110 -7.51 8.34 -4.60
C TYR A 110 -8.27 8.48 -3.27
N TYR A 111 -9.08 7.48 -2.90
CA TYR A 111 -9.71 7.36 -1.59
C TYR A 111 -8.88 6.55 -0.59
N SER A 112 -7.67 6.19 -0.96
CA SER A 112 -6.77 5.43 -0.11
C SER A 112 -5.53 6.26 0.24
N ARG A 113 -5.19 6.30 1.52
CA ARG A 113 -3.96 6.93 1.98
C ARG A 113 -2.87 5.87 2.15
N VAL A 114 -1.68 6.14 1.65
CA VAL A 114 -0.59 5.16 1.68
C VAL A 114 0.64 5.76 2.34
N PHE A 115 1.17 5.03 3.31
CA PHE A 115 2.41 5.35 4.00
C PHE A 115 3.47 4.30 3.71
N VAL A 116 4.69 4.76 3.47
CA VAL A 116 5.90 3.92 3.38
C VAL A 116 6.87 4.42 4.43
N ASP A 117 7.11 3.62 5.46
CA ASP A 117 7.96 3.98 6.61
C ASP A 117 7.60 5.34 7.22
N GLY A 118 6.30 5.61 7.36
CA GLY A 118 5.78 6.87 7.89
C GLY A 118 5.74 8.03 6.89
N ILE A 119 6.26 7.87 5.68
CA ILE A 119 6.20 8.87 4.61
C ILE A 119 4.87 8.73 3.86
N ASP A 120 4.06 9.78 3.85
CA ASP A 120 2.83 9.84 3.05
C ASP A 120 3.21 10.06 1.57
N ILE A 121 2.94 9.05 0.72
CA ILE A 121 3.31 9.06 -0.70
C ILE A 121 2.20 9.53 -1.64
N GLY A 122 1.16 10.19 -1.13
CA GLY A 122 0.15 10.84 -1.97
C GLY A 122 0.79 11.90 -2.86
N ASN A 123 0.54 11.86 -4.18
CA ASN A 123 1.18 12.76 -5.15
C ASN A 123 0.31 14.01 -5.42
N PRO A 124 0.68 15.21 -4.92
CA PRO A 124 -0.11 16.42 -5.12
C PRO A 124 -0.19 16.91 -6.57
N SER A 125 0.73 16.49 -7.44
CA SER A 125 0.71 16.88 -8.86
C SER A 125 -0.24 16.04 -9.72
N GLY A 126 -0.74 14.93 -9.19
CA GLY A 126 -1.72 14.09 -9.84
C GLY A 126 -3.11 14.76 -9.88
N THR A 127 -3.92 14.43 -10.90
CA THR A 127 -5.28 14.96 -11.01
C THR A 127 -6.11 14.71 -9.76
N GLN A 128 -5.89 13.58 -9.06
CA GLN A 128 -6.65 13.15 -7.89
C GLN A 128 -5.76 12.62 -6.75
N GLN A 129 -4.47 12.98 -6.73
CA GLN A 129 -3.51 12.63 -5.68
C GLN A 129 -3.38 11.11 -5.42
N THR A 130 -3.53 10.30 -6.46
CA THR A 130 -3.41 8.84 -6.35
C THR A 130 -1.98 8.43 -5.98
N PRO A 131 -1.77 7.60 -4.93
CA PRO A 131 -0.45 7.06 -4.62
C PRO A 131 0.04 6.12 -5.73
N SER A 132 1.32 6.23 -6.13
CA SER A 132 1.96 5.29 -7.04
C SER A 132 2.70 4.22 -6.24
N LEU A 133 2.36 2.95 -6.50
CA LEU A 133 2.99 1.78 -5.89
C LEU A 133 3.69 0.88 -6.93
N SER A 134 3.72 1.29 -8.20
CA SER A 134 4.26 0.50 -9.32
C SER A 134 5.74 0.13 -9.16
N ASN A 135 6.49 0.95 -8.43
CA ASN A 135 7.94 0.86 -8.29
C ASN A 135 8.42 0.27 -6.95
N PHE A 136 7.52 -0.23 -6.10
CA PHE A 136 7.89 -0.88 -4.84
C PHE A 136 7.99 -2.39 -5.02
N LEU A 137 9.03 -2.99 -4.44
CA LEU A 137 9.25 -4.43 -4.47
C LEU A 137 8.80 -5.09 -3.17
N THR A 138 8.31 -6.32 -3.27
CA THR A 138 7.94 -7.12 -2.10
C THR A 138 9.15 -7.51 -1.24
N GLU A 139 10.34 -7.69 -1.83
CA GLU A 139 11.56 -8.01 -1.07
C GLU A 139 12.02 -6.88 -0.14
N ASP A 140 11.54 -5.63 -0.37
CA ASP A 140 11.83 -4.49 0.50
C ASP A 140 10.93 -4.48 1.73
N VAL A 141 9.83 -5.21 1.70
CA VAL A 141 8.75 -5.06 2.66
C VAL A 141 8.90 -6.05 3.81
N GLU A 142 8.87 -5.54 5.03
CA GLU A 142 8.84 -6.31 6.28
C GLU A 142 7.42 -6.66 6.69
N SER A 143 6.50 -5.70 6.55
CA SER A 143 5.09 -5.90 6.84
C SER A 143 4.21 -4.91 6.10
N ILE A 144 2.97 -5.32 5.85
CA ILE A 144 1.92 -4.48 5.31
C ILE A 144 0.72 -4.56 6.23
N GLU A 145 0.23 -3.40 6.68
CA GLU A 145 -1.05 -3.28 7.35
C GLU A 145 -2.04 -2.59 6.42
N ILE A 146 -3.22 -3.18 6.20
CA ILE A 146 -4.28 -2.65 5.35
C ILE A 146 -5.53 -2.49 6.18
N LEU A 147 -5.83 -1.27 6.57
CA LEU A 147 -7.00 -0.90 7.33
C LEU A 147 -8.09 -0.44 6.36
N LYS A 148 -9.18 -1.19 6.27
CA LYS A 148 -10.24 -0.98 5.28
C LYS A 148 -11.37 -0.11 5.82
N GLY A 149 -12.10 0.55 4.90
CA GLY A 149 -13.20 1.45 5.22
C GLY A 149 -12.76 2.84 5.66
N SER A 150 -13.70 3.71 6.03
CA SER A 150 -13.42 5.11 6.37
C SER A 150 -12.58 5.25 7.64
N GLN A 151 -11.42 5.82 7.52
CA GLN A 151 -10.41 6.00 8.58
C GLN A 151 -10.07 7.49 8.82
N SER A 152 -10.85 8.41 8.28
CA SER A 152 -10.56 9.84 8.40
C SER A 152 -10.55 10.33 9.85
N ALA A 153 -11.24 9.66 10.77
CA ALA A 153 -11.20 9.99 12.20
C ALA A 153 -9.78 9.92 12.82
N LEU A 154 -8.84 9.19 12.23
CA LEU A 154 -7.44 9.12 12.68
C LEU A 154 -6.47 9.65 11.63
N TYR A 155 -6.80 9.54 10.35
CA TYR A 155 -5.88 9.78 9.25
C TYR A 155 -6.25 11.00 8.39
N GLY A 156 -7.40 11.66 8.64
CA GLY A 156 -7.83 12.86 7.91
C GLY A 156 -8.26 12.57 6.47
N THR A 157 -8.01 13.53 5.60
CA THR A 157 -8.41 13.49 4.20
C THR A 157 -7.90 12.25 3.44
N GLN A 158 -8.61 11.83 2.39
CA GLN A 158 -8.30 10.69 1.51
C GLN A 158 -8.43 9.29 2.13
N ALA A 159 -8.66 9.16 3.44
CA ALA A 159 -8.83 7.88 4.11
C ALA A 159 -10.29 7.38 4.08
N ILE A 160 -10.97 7.44 2.93
CA ILE A 160 -12.35 6.98 2.71
C ILE A 160 -12.41 5.47 2.46
N GLY A 161 -11.57 4.96 1.56
CA GLY A 161 -11.50 3.54 1.20
C GLY A 161 -10.65 2.75 2.18
N GLY A 162 -9.65 3.39 2.76
CA GLY A 162 -8.75 2.77 3.72
C GLY A 162 -7.40 3.44 3.84
N VAL A 163 -6.55 2.80 4.63
CA VAL A 163 -5.14 3.19 4.82
C VAL A 163 -4.25 1.97 4.62
N ILE A 164 -3.21 2.11 3.82
CA ILE A 164 -2.17 1.10 3.63
C ILE A 164 -0.89 1.63 4.28
N ASN A 165 -0.32 0.86 5.19
CA ASN A 165 0.96 1.16 5.82
C ASN A 165 1.97 0.07 5.44
N ILE A 166 3.01 0.46 4.78
CA ILE A 166 4.10 -0.40 4.31
C ILE A 166 5.31 -0.09 5.18
N ARG A 167 5.84 -1.12 5.81
CA ARG A 167 7.12 -1.04 6.54
C ARG A 167 8.18 -1.79 5.75
N THR A 168 9.29 -1.13 5.51
CA THR A 168 10.44 -1.75 4.89
C THR A 168 11.38 -2.33 5.93
N ASN A 169 12.27 -3.20 5.48
CA ASN A 169 13.13 -4.00 6.34
C ASN A 169 14.01 -3.17 7.28
N LEU A 170 13.71 -3.19 8.58
CA LEU A 170 14.50 -2.51 9.62
C LEU A 170 15.08 -3.47 10.65
N LEU A 171 14.51 -4.67 10.81
CA LEU A 171 14.96 -5.58 11.87
C LEU A 171 15.67 -6.78 11.27
N LYS A 172 16.83 -7.08 11.84
CA LYS A 172 17.58 -8.29 11.52
C LYS A 172 16.96 -9.49 12.23
N SER A 173 16.65 -10.54 11.49
CA SER A 173 16.53 -11.86 12.09
C SER A 173 17.90 -12.26 12.65
N LYS A 174 17.96 -12.84 13.86
CA LYS A 174 19.21 -13.22 14.57
C LYS A 174 20.25 -13.96 13.72
N ASN A 175 19.85 -14.52 12.57
CA ASN A 175 20.69 -15.31 11.66
C ASN A 175 20.89 -14.68 10.27
N GLU A 176 20.38 -13.47 10.01
CA GLU A 176 20.60 -12.82 8.71
C GLU A 176 22.03 -12.30 8.57
N LYS A 177 22.60 -12.51 7.40
CA LYS A 177 23.91 -11.94 7.02
C LYS A 177 23.76 -10.45 6.71
N ASN A 178 24.85 -9.70 6.87
CA ASN A 178 24.83 -8.26 6.70
C ASN A 178 24.67 -7.82 5.25
N ASN A 179 25.06 -8.66 4.30
CA ASN A 179 25.00 -8.38 2.89
C ASN A 179 24.08 -9.37 2.18
N LYS A 180 23.27 -8.89 1.24
CA LYS A 180 22.50 -9.73 0.34
C LYS A 180 22.58 -9.16 -1.08
N ILE A 181 22.89 -10.02 -2.05
CA ILE A 181 22.78 -9.71 -3.48
C ILE A 181 21.72 -10.60 -4.10
N THR A 182 20.87 -10.01 -4.95
CA THR A 182 19.89 -10.74 -5.76
C THR A 182 20.08 -10.36 -7.22
N LEU A 183 20.16 -11.37 -8.08
CA LEU A 183 20.21 -11.22 -9.54
C LEU A 183 19.02 -11.95 -10.13
N GLU A 184 18.32 -11.33 -11.06
CA GLU A 184 17.22 -11.94 -11.79
C GLU A 184 17.39 -11.70 -13.30
N TYR A 185 17.06 -12.74 -14.09
CA TYR A 185 16.95 -12.67 -15.54
C TYR A 185 15.69 -13.41 -15.99
N GLY A 186 14.98 -12.87 -16.99
CA GLY A 186 13.75 -13.52 -17.43
C GLY A 186 13.17 -13.00 -18.73
N SER A 187 11.90 -13.35 -18.94
CA SER A 187 11.10 -12.93 -20.10
C SER A 187 11.15 -11.43 -20.30
N PHE A 188 10.95 -10.98 -21.53
CA PHE A 188 11.00 -9.57 -21.95
C PHE A 188 12.39 -8.92 -21.74
N ASP A 189 13.46 -9.74 -21.83
CA ASP A 189 14.85 -9.34 -21.53
C ASP A 189 14.98 -8.64 -20.16
N THR A 190 14.15 -9.06 -19.19
CA THR A 190 14.16 -8.48 -17.84
C THR A 190 15.45 -8.83 -17.13
N LYS A 191 16.11 -7.83 -16.60
CA LYS A 191 17.36 -7.92 -15.81
C LYS A 191 17.17 -7.11 -14.55
N ALA A 192 17.41 -7.74 -13.40
CA ALA A 192 17.37 -7.04 -12.12
C ALA A 192 18.61 -7.34 -11.30
N LEU A 193 19.14 -6.30 -10.66
CA LEU A 193 20.20 -6.37 -9.67
C LEU A 193 19.71 -5.67 -8.41
N ARG A 194 19.85 -6.33 -7.28
CA ARG A 194 19.63 -5.74 -5.98
C ARG A 194 20.82 -5.99 -5.08
N TYR A 195 21.15 -5.01 -4.26
CA TYR A 195 22.13 -5.12 -3.21
C TYR A 195 21.60 -4.49 -1.93
N LYS A 196 21.57 -5.27 -0.85
CA LYS A 196 21.16 -4.86 0.49
C LYS A 196 22.35 -4.98 1.44
N TYR A 197 22.59 -3.94 2.23
CA TYR A 197 23.61 -3.92 3.27
C TYR A 197 23.00 -3.51 4.61
N LEU A 198 23.16 -4.34 5.63
CA LEU A 198 22.75 -4.08 7.00
C LEU A 198 23.97 -3.66 7.83
N LEU A 199 23.89 -2.48 8.41
CA LEU A 199 24.83 -1.99 9.42
C LEU A 199 24.15 -1.99 10.78
N GLU A 200 24.68 -2.77 11.70
CA GLU A 200 24.16 -2.91 13.06
C GLU A 200 25.27 -2.69 14.08
N ASN A 201 24.99 -1.91 15.10
CA ASN A 201 25.81 -1.81 16.31
C ASN A 201 24.90 -1.76 17.55
N LYS A 202 25.47 -1.49 18.75
CA LYS A 202 24.70 -1.53 20.02
C LYS A 202 23.56 -0.50 20.09
N SER A 203 23.68 0.63 19.40
CA SER A 203 22.75 1.76 19.48
C SER A 203 22.11 2.12 18.15
N SER A 204 22.40 1.40 17.06
CA SER A 204 21.91 1.77 15.74
C SER A 204 21.75 0.58 14.82
N GLU A 205 20.71 0.61 14.02
CA GLU A 205 20.45 -0.31 12.92
C GLU A 205 20.15 0.49 11.67
N TYR A 206 20.86 0.22 10.56
CA TYR A 206 20.65 0.87 9.27
C TYR A 206 20.65 -0.14 8.16
N VAL A 207 19.71 -0.02 7.24
CA VAL A 207 19.63 -0.80 6.00
C VAL A 207 19.86 0.15 4.83
N PHE A 208 20.83 -0.18 4.01
CA PHE A 208 21.07 0.46 2.72
C PHE A 208 20.60 -0.50 1.65
N ASP A 209 19.77 -0.05 0.75
CA ASP A 209 19.24 -0.87 -0.35
C ASP A 209 19.42 -0.15 -1.67
N PHE A 210 19.91 -0.89 -2.66
CA PHE A 210 20.03 -0.47 -4.05
C PHE A 210 19.32 -1.49 -4.93
N TYR A 211 18.55 -1.02 -5.87
CA TYR A 211 17.85 -1.81 -6.86
C TYR A 211 17.96 -1.16 -8.24
N ASN A 212 18.23 -1.99 -9.25
CA ASN A 212 18.16 -1.62 -10.66
C ASN A 212 17.43 -2.72 -11.43
N LEU A 213 16.40 -2.35 -12.17
CA LEU A 213 15.64 -3.24 -13.05
C LEU A 213 15.50 -2.60 -14.41
N GLU A 214 15.69 -3.41 -15.45
CA GLU A 214 15.49 -3.06 -16.85
C GLU A 214 14.69 -4.17 -17.52
N SER A 215 13.74 -3.84 -18.38
CA SER A 215 12.96 -4.78 -19.17
C SER A 215 12.57 -4.15 -20.51
N GLU A 216 12.64 -4.92 -21.60
CA GLU A 216 12.08 -4.48 -22.88
C GLU A 216 10.54 -4.48 -22.89
N GLY A 217 9.91 -5.11 -21.89
CA GLY A 217 8.46 -5.12 -21.75
C GLY A 217 7.72 -5.85 -22.88
N PHE A 218 6.44 -5.55 -22.94
CA PHE A 218 5.52 -5.95 -24.02
C PHE A 218 4.61 -4.76 -24.30
N SER A 219 3.97 -4.69 -25.49
CA SER A 219 3.12 -3.56 -25.84
C SER A 219 2.01 -3.31 -24.81
N ALA A 220 1.86 -2.07 -24.39
CA ALA A 220 0.76 -1.65 -23.54
C ALA A 220 -0.59 -1.81 -24.24
N LEU A 221 -0.63 -1.74 -25.57
CA LEU A 221 -1.81 -2.05 -26.37
C LEU A 221 -1.99 -3.56 -26.52
N ASP A 222 -3.26 -4.03 -26.54
CA ASP A 222 -3.57 -5.45 -26.69
C ASP A 222 -3.14 -5.98 -28.05
N ARG A 223 -2.42 -7.10 -28.07
CA ARG A 223 -1.99 -7.82 -29.27
C ARG A 223 -3.14 -8.17 -30.22
N LYS A 224 -4.34 -8.37 -29.71
CA LYS A 224 -5.55 -8.60 -30.53
C LYS A 224 -5.85 -7.41 -31.44
N LEU A 225 -5.34 -6.22 -31.14
CA LEU A 225 -5.47 -5.01 -31.94
C LEU A 225 -4.31 -4.83 -32.94
N GLY A 226 -3.39 -5.79 -33.02
CA GLY A 226 -2.25 -5.77 -33.92
C GLY A 226 -0.99 -5.12 -33.34
N ALA A 227 -0.98 -4.85 -32.05
CA ALA A 227 0.18 -4.29 -31.35
C ALA A 227 1.40 -5.22 -31.42
N THR A 228 2.56 -4.69 -31.79
CA THR A 228 3.78 -5.45 -32.04
C THR A 228 5.03 -4.85 -31.42
N GLU A 229 4.99 -3.60 -31.01
CA GLU A 229 6.10 -2.97 -30.34
C GLU A 229 6.26 -3.46 -28.90
N LYS A 230 7.29 -3.01 -28.24
CA LYS A 230 7.58 -3.32 -26.84
C LYS A 230 7.65 -2.01 -26.08
N ASP A 231 6.96 -1.95 -24.97
CA ASP A 231 7.01 -0.85 -24.02
C ASP A 231 7.97 -1.19 -22.90
N GLY A 232 9.16 -0.64 -23.00
CA GLY A 232 10.25 -0.86 -22.07
C GLY A 232 10.05 -0.15 -20.74
N PHE A 233 10.80 -0.63 -19.74
CA PHE A 233 10.74 -0.13 -18.38
C PHE A 233 12.13 -0.15 -17.73
N GLU A 234 12.49 0.95 -17.07
CA GLU A 234 13.69 1.05 -16.22
C GLU A 234 13.29 1.61 -14.86
N ASN A 235 13.86 1.03 -13.79
CA ASN A 235 13.67 1.52 -12.43
C ASN A 235 14.99 1.43 -11.65
N LYS A 236 15.43 2.55 -11.09
CA LYS A 236 16.59 2.64 -10.19
C LYS A 236 16.13 3.21 -8.86
N ARG A 237 16.31 2.43 -7.79
CA ARG A 237 15.92 2.83 -6.44
C ARG A 237 17.08 2.76 -5.48
N TYR A 238 17.16 3.76 -4.62
CA TYR A 238 18.08 3.82 -3.49
C TYR A 238 17.26 4.08 -2.23
N SER A 239 17.53 3.35 -1.15
CA SER A 239 16.92 3.67 0.14
C SER A 239 17.90 3.49 1.29
N ILE A 240 17.65 4.25 2.35
CA ILE A 240 18.33 4.17 3.63
C ILE A 240 17.24 4.20 4.69
N ASN A 241 17.13 3.13 5.46
CA ASN A 241 16.20 3.05 6.58
C ASN A 241 16.99 2.71 7.83
N GLY A 242 16.70 3.36 8.95
CA GLY A 242 17.44 3.09 10.16
C GLY A 242 16.81 3.63 11.41
N LYS A 243 17.30 3.10 12.54
CA LYS A 243 16.95 3.54 13.88
C LYS A 243 18.20 3.78 14.70
N HIS A 244 18.15 4.83 15.49
CA HIS A 244 19.14 5.10 16.52
C HIS A 244 18.46 5.08 17.89
N PHE A 245 19.00 4.30 18.81
CA PHE A 245 18.51 4.12 20.17
C PHE A 245 19.40 4.94 21.11
N PHE A 246 18.82 5.92 21.79
CA PHE A 246 19.53 6.76 22.76
C PHE A 246 19.49 6.13 24.17
N ASP A 247 20.44 6.49 25.04
CA ASP A 247 20.54 5.98 26.41
C ASP A 247 19.32 6.33 27.29
N ASP A 248 18.55 7.35 26.91
CA ASP A 248 17.37 7.81 27.62
C ASP A 248 16.06 7.13 27.13
N ASN A 249 16.19 5.99 26.47
CA ASN A 249 15.09 5.22 25.86
C ASN A 249 14.31 5.97 24.78
N SER A 250 14.89 7.00 24.18
CA SER A 250 14.32 7.59 22.99
C SER A 250 14.86 6.93 21.72
N ILE A 251 14.07 6.96 20.64
CA ILE A 251 14.39 6.34 19.37
C ILE A 251 14.26 7.40 18.28
N LEU A 252 15.26 7.49 17.40
CA LEU A 252 15.19 8.28 16.17
C LEU A 252 15.17 7.36 14.96
N GLY A 253 14.06 7.33 14.24
CA GLY A 253 13.91 6.68 12.95
C GLY A 253 14.28 7.65 11.81
N ILE A 254 14.99 7.14 10.81
CA ILE A 254 15.36 7.87 9.60
C ILE A 254 15.03 7.00 8.40
N ASN A 255 14.21 7.54 7.48
CA ASN A 255 13.79 6.85 6.28
C ASN A 255 14.01 7.75 5.08
N LEU A 256 14.81 7.30 4.13
CA LEU A 256 15.17 8.04 2.92
C LEU A 256 15.01 7.12 1.72
N PHE A 257 14.38 7.59 0.67
CA PHE A 257 14.41 6.90 -0.62
C PHE A 257 14.45 7.87 -1.80
N SER A 258 14.96 7.37 -2.91
CA SER A 258 14.91 8.02 -4.21
C SER A 258 14.70 6.97 -5.28
N THR A 259 13.76 7.21 -6.19
CA THR A 259 13.49 6.35 -7.33
C THR A 259 13.56 7.15 -8.62
N ASP A 260 14.22 6.61 -9.63
CA ASP A 260 14.28 7.12 -10.99
C ASP A 260 13.66 6.08 -11.92
N GLU A 261 12.57 6.43 -12.57
CA GLU A 261 11.75 5.53 -13.36
C GLU A 261 11.55 6.09 -14.77
N TYR A 262 11.75 5.23 -15.77
CA TYR A 262 11.41 5.47 -17.17
C TYR A 262 10.46 4.36 -17.64
N VAL A 263 9.38 4.72 -18.30
CA VAL A 263 8.42 3.78 -18.85
C VAL A 263 7.95 4.23 -20.22
N GLU A 264 7.97 3.32 -21.18
CA GLU A 264 7.33 3.48 -22.48
C GLU A 264 5.86 3.06 -22.39
N THR A 265 5.02 3.68 -23.17
CA THR A 265 3.57 3.44 -23.13
C THR A 265 2.92 3.82 -24.46
N ASP A 266 1.74 3.28 -24.68
CA ASP A 266 0.85 3.64 -25.79
C ASP A 266 -0.11 4.77 -25.44
N ASP A 267 -0.91 5.20 -26.40
CA ASP A 267 -1.92 6.22 -26.15
C ASP A 267 -3.01 5.71 -25.17
N SER A 268 -3.49 6.60 -24.33
CA SER A 268 -4.46 6.29 -23.30
C SER A 268 -5.84 5.84 -23.81
N PHE A 269 -6.09 5.93 -25.11
CA PHE A 269 -7.32 5.48 -25.76
C PHE A 269 -7.16 4.11 -26.44
N GLY A 270 -5.94 3.55 -26.45
CA GLY A 270 -5.62 2.29 -27.10
C GLY A 270 -5.90 2.33 -28.59
N SER A 271 -5.53 3.43 -29.26
CA SER A 271 -5.76 3.63 -30.68
C SER A 271 -4.49 3.63 -31.52
N SER A 272 -3.31 3.71 -30.90
CA SER A 272 -2.03 3.80 -31.59
C SER A 272 -0.95 3.02 -30.84
N ASP A 273 -0.32 2.08 -31.52
CA ASP A 273 0.89 1.35 -31.14
C ASP A 273 2.09 2.23 -31.52
N THR A 274 2.71 2.92 -30.56
CA THR A 274 3.77 3.89 -30.85
C THR A 274 4.82 3.98 -29.75
N SER A 275 6.07 3.76 -30.10
CA SER A 275 7.24 3.90 -29.24
C SER A 275 7.62 5.34 -28.87
N THR A 276 6.83 6.34 -29.30
CA THR A 276 7.14 7.74 -29.01
C THR A 276 6.56 8.23 -27.68
N TYR A 277 5.67 7.46 -27.06
CA TYR A 277 5.07 7.82 -25.78
C TYR A 277 5.88 7.25 -24.61
N TYR A 278 6.16 8.10 -23.65
CA TYR A 278 6.92 7.71 -22.47
C TYR A 278 6.61 8.61 -21.27
N ALA A 279 6.92 8.11 -20.09
CA ALA A 279 6.95 8.88 -18.86
C ALA A 279 8.27 8.66 -18.12
N ASN A 280 8.84 9.74 -17.58
CA ASN A 280 9.88 9.72 -16.57
C ASN A 280 9.26 10.17 -15.24
N GLU A 281 9.54 9.46 -14.16
CA GLU A 281 9.15 9.88 -12.83
C GLU A 281 10.34 9.77 -11.87
N TYR A 282 10.68 10.89 -11.25
CA TYR A 282 11.68 10.95 -10.19
C TYR A 282 10.99 11.23 -8.86
N THR A 283 11.03 10.26 -7.95
CA THR A 283 10.42 10.41 -6.63
C THR A 283 11.47 10.41 -5.54
N GLN A 284 11.20 11.17 -4.48
CA GLN A 284 12.03 11.21 -3.28
C GLN A 284 11.15 11.24 -2.04
N GLY A 285 11.56 10.48 -1.02
CA GLY A 285 10.94 10.50 0.30
C GLY A 285 11.99 10.73 1.39
N ILE A 286 11.64 11.58 2.35
CA ILE A 286 12.40 11.81 3.57
C ILE A 286 11.44 11.65 4.73
N GLY A 287 11.74 10.79 5.69
CA GLY A 287 10.98 10.57 6.91
C GLY A 287 11.90 10.62 8.13
N LEU A 288 11.45 11.30 9.16
CA LEU A 288 12.07 11.34 10.49
C LEU A 288 11.00 11.03 11.52
N GLU A 289 11.25 10.08 12.39
CA GLU A 289 10.36 9.70 13.48
C GLU A 289 11.14 9.73 14.80
N TYR A 290 10.65 10.49 15.77
CA TYR A 290 11.22 10.53 17.10
C TYR A 290 10.22 9.98 18.11
N GLU A 291 10.60 8.92 18.80
CA GLU A 291 9.79 8.27 19.82
C GLU A 291 10.43 8.47 21.19
N LYS A 292 9.62 8.81 22.20
CA LYS A 292 10.04 8.89 23.58
C LYS A 292 8.91 8.58 24.53
N GLU A 293 9.18 7.72 25.50
CA GLU A 293 8.29 7.50 26.62
C GLU A 293 8.65 8.44 27.79
N PHE A 294 7.66 9.14 28.32
CA PHE A 294 7.81 10.01 29.48
C PHE A 294 6.60 9.88 30.40
N ASN A 295 6.80 9.48 31.65
CA ASN A 295 5.72 9.32 32.64
C ASN A 295 4.53 8.47 32.13
N ASN A 296 4.81 7.31 31.52
CA ASN A 296 3.81 6.40 30.92
C ASN A 296 3.05 7.02 29.71
N LEU A 297 3.49 8.16 29.21
CA LEU A 297 3.01 8.74 27.96
C LEU A 297 4.01 8.43 26.85
N SER A 298 3.60 7.61 25.89
CA SER A 298 4.35 7.41 24.66
C SER A 298 4.13 8.60 23.75
N ASN A 299 5.22 9.24 23.34
CA ASN A 299 5.21 10.41 22.46
C ASN A 299 5.90 10.06 21.15
N VAL A 300 5.25 10.32 20.03
CA VAL A 300 5.81 10.14 18.68
C VAL A 300 5.66 11.43 17.90
N LEU A 301 6.79 11.92 17.40
CA LEU A 301 6.87 13.03 16.46
C LEU A 301 7.28 12.48 15.10
N ASN A 302 6.53 12.79 14.06
CA ASN A 302 6.87 12.41 12.70
C ASN A 302 6.97 13.67 11.82
N TYR A 303 8.00 13.70 10.99
CA TYR A 303 8.17 14.63 9.89
C TYR A 303 8.43 13.83 8.63
N SER A 304 7.67 14.08 7.57
CA SER A 304 8.01 13.53 6.26
C SER A 304 7.84 14.53 5.14
N LYS A 305 8.65 14.38 4.11
CA LYS A 305 8.52 15.10 2.84
C LYS A 305 8.60 14.11 1.70
N PHE A 306 7.60 14.13 0.84
CA PHE A 306 7.55 13.38 -0.42
C PHE A 306 7.54 14.36 -1.58
N SER A 307 8.27 14.04 -2.65
CA SER A 307 8.24 14.79 -3.91
C SER A 307 8.21 13.84 -5.10
N SER A 308 7.45 14.22 -6.12
CA SER A 308 7.38 13.57 -7.43
C SER A 308 7.62 14.64 -8.51
N ASP A 309 8.58 14.42 -9.39
CA ASP A 309 8.83 15.21 -10.61
C ASP A 309 8.59 14.29 -11.81
N ARG A 310 7.47 14.51 -12.51
CA ARG A 310 7.04 13.68 -13.63
C ARG A 310 7.04 14.48 -14.92
N SER A 311 7.66 13.91 -15.94
CA SER A 311 7.68 14.47 -17.28
C SER A 311 7.50 13.35 -18.30
N GLY A 312 7.05 13.70 -19.51
CA GLY A 312 6.86 12.70 -20.55
C GLY A 312 6.32 13.30 -21.83
N GLN A 313 6.09 12.39 -22.76
CA GLN A 313 5.50 12.64 -24.06
C GLN A 313 4.28 11.74 -24.24
N THR A 314 3.15 12.35 -24.53
CA THR A 314 1.94 11.71 -25.04
C THR A 314 1.51 12.47 -26.30
N PHE A 315 0.26 12.84 -26.48
CA PHE A 315 -0.15 13.78 -27.54
C PHE A 315 0.58 15.14 -27.45
N SER A 316 1.05 15.49 -26.27
CA SER A 316 1.89 16.65 -26.01
C SER A 316 2.90 16.34 -24.89
N SER A 317 4.00 17.09 -24.88
CA SER A 317 4.95 17.02 -23.76
C SER A 317 4.32 17.61 -22.50
N TYR A 318 4.58 16.99 -21.36
CA TYR A 318 4.12 17.49 -20.06
C TYR A 318 5.24 17.45 -19.03
N LYS A 319 5.14 18.32 -18.01
CA LYS A 319 5.99 18.31 -16.83
C LYS A 319 5.18 18.77 -15.63
N ASN A 320 5.12 17.90 -14.60
CA ASN A 320 4.41 18.16 -13.36
C ASN A 320 5.31 17.86 -12.17
N LYS A 321 5.28 18.73 -11.16
CA LYS A 321 5.99 18.52 -9.91
C LYS A 321 5.01 18.66 -8.76
N GLY A 322 5.06 17.69 -7.83
CA GLY A 322 4.29 17.71 -6.59
C GLY A 322 5.21 17.54 -5.38
N GLU A 323 4.90 18.27 -4.31
CA GLU A 323 5.57 18.14 -3.03
C GLU A 323 4.53 18.06 -1.91
N ARG A 324 4.66 17.06 -1.03
CA ARG A 324 3.86 16.90 0.18
C ARG A 324 4.77 16.94 1.39
N THR A 325 4.48 17.84 2.33
CA THR A 325 5.07 17.83 3.67
C THR A 325 4.02 17.35 4.66
N PHE A 326 4.37 16.40 5.49
CA PHE A 326 3.52 15.88 6.56
C PHE A 326 4.27 15.96 7.88
N MET A 327 3.63 16.55 8.90
CA MET A 327 4.12 16.57 10.27
C MET A 327 3.04 16.03 11.18
N SER A 328 3.40 15.23 12.18
CA SER A 328 2.42 14.80 13.16
C SER A 328 3.03 14.66 14.55
N TYR A 329 2.20 14.91 15.54
CA TYR A 329 2.44 14.54 16.94
C TYR A 329 1.36 13.56 17.39
N LYS A 330 1.76 12.53 18.10
CA LYS A 330 0.89 11.55 18.72
C LYS A 330 1.33 11.29 20.16
N GLY A 331 0.39 11.38 21.08
CA GLY A 331 0.53 10.94 22.45
C GLY A 331 -0.39 9.75 22.72
N SER A 332 0.09 8.72 23.43
CA SER A 332 -0.77 7.62 23.88
C SER A 332 -0.37 7.14 25.28
N SER A 333 -1.37 6.83 26.11
CA SER A 333 -1.14 6.34 27.47
C SER A 333 -2.33 5.52 27.98
N ASN A 334 -2.09 4.70 28.97
CA ASN A 334 -3.12 3.98 29.70
C ASN A 334 -3.55 4.80 30.91
N LEU A 335 -4.84 5.20 30.93
CA LEU A 335 -5.43 5.84 32.12
C LEU A 335 -5.54 4.83 33.27
N ASN A 336 -5.86 3.59 32.94
CA ASN A 336 -5.89 2.41 33.81
C ASN A 336 -5.84 1.15 32.95
N ASP A 337 -5.93 -0.04 33.55
CA ASP A 337 -5.87 -1.34 32.86
C ASP A 337 -6.97 -1.56 31.79
N LYS A 338 -8.01 -0.71 31.78
CA LYS A 338 -9.17 -0.83 30.88
C LYS A 338 -9.29 0.29 29.86
N ILE A 339 -8.62 1.41 30.06
CA ILE A 339 -8.78 2.60 29.23
C ILE A 339 -7.42 3.08 28.72
N THR A 340 -7.26 3.03 27.42
CA THR A 340 -6.16 3.67 26.70
C THR A 340 -6.70 4.89 25.95
N TYR A 341 -5.99 5.99 26.02
CA TYR A 341 -6.29 7.17 25.22
C TYR A 341 -5.15 7.48 24.27
N VAL A 342 -5.51 7.94 23.08
CA VAL A 342 -4.59 8.40 22.04
C VAL A 342 -5.06 9.79 21.61
N PHE A 343 -4.15 10.72 21.44
CA PHE A 343 -4.47 12.05 20.94
C PHE A 343 -3.33 12.58 20.09
N GLY A 344 -3.64 13.54 19.27
CA GLY A 344 -2.59 14.13 18.45
C GLY A 344 -3.08 15.20 17.50
N SER A 345 -2.13 15.71 16.75
CA SER A 345 -2.36 16.67 15.68
C SER A 345 -1.47 16.33 14.49
N ASP A 346 -1.90 16.73 13.32
CA ASP A 346 -1.06 16.67 12.13
C ASP A 346 -1.26 17.88 11.21
N PHE A 347 -0.27 18.11 10.38
CA PHE A 347 -0.23 19.17 9.39
C PHE A 347 0.19 18.58 8.06
N ILE A 348 -0.56 18.85 7.02
CA ILE A 348 -0.26 18.48 5.63
C ILE A 348 -0.12 19.77 4.84
N GLN A 349 0.96 19.91 4.09
CA GLN A 349 1.11 20.94 3.08
C GLN A 349 1.36 20.28 1.73
N ASP A 350 0.47 20.54 0.77
CA ASP A 350 0.59 20.12 -0.62
C ASP A 350 0.97 21.30 -1.50
N LYS A 351 1.96 21.08 -2.37
CA LYS A 351 2.44 22.08 -3.34
C LYS A 351 2.57 21.49 -4.73
N THR A 352 2.21 22.31 -5.72
CA THR A 352 2.51 22.06 -7.12
C THR A 352 3.39 23.19 -7.66
N PRO A 353 4.74 23.10 -7.49
CA PRO A 353 5.65 24.17 -7.88
C PRO A 353 5.56 24.58 -9.35
N THR A 354 5.18 23.68 -10.24
CA THR A 354 5.01 23.96 -11.68
C THR A 354 3.89 24.98 -11.95
N THR A 355 2.80 24.91 -11.17
CA THR A 355 1.63 25.79 -11.29
C THR A 355 1.53 26.82 -10.17
N ASN A 356 2.45 26.76 -9.19
CA ASN A 356 2.52 27.63 -8.03
C ASN A 356 1.24 27.64 -7.16
N HIS A 357 0.63 26.45 -6.97
CA HIS A 357 -0.51 26.28 -6.06
C HIS A 357 -0.09 25.51 -4.82
N GLU A 358 -0.70 25.86 -3.69
CA GLU A 358 -0.52 25.16 -2.42
C GLU A 358 -1.82 25.13 -1.61
N ASN A 359 -1.92 24.15 -0.73
CA ASN A 359 -2.93 24.11 0.32
C ASN A 359 -2.35 23.54 1.61
N ASP A 360 -2.97 23.92 2.71
CA ASP A 360 -2.62 23.47 4.05
C ASP A 360 -3.83 22.85 4.74
N ILE A 361 -3.60 21.75 5.46
CA ILE A 361 -4.58 21.08 6.29
C ILE A 361 -3.99 20.86 7.68
N PHE A 362 -4.68 21.33 8.71
CA PHE A 362 -4.33 21.08 10.11
C PHE A 362 -5.43 20.26 10.78
N GLY A 363 -5.06 19.10 11.35
CA GLY A 363 -5.97 18.19 12.01
C GLY A 363 -5.66 17.99 13.47
N ILE A 364 -6.71 17.86 14.29
CA ILE A 364 -6.63 17.46 15.70
C ILE A 364 -7.52 16.23 15.88
N PHE A 365 -7.00 15.19 16.54
CA PHE A 365 -7.75 13.96 16.78
C PHE A 365 -7.60 13.46 18.22
N GLY A 366 -8.59 12.68 18.64
CA GLY A 366 -8.56 11.94 19.90
C GLY A 366 -9.27 10.61 19.76
N GLU A 367 -8.77 9.61 20.46
CA GLU A 367 -9.34 8.26 20.50
C GLU A 367 -9.33 7.72 21.94
N ILE A 368 -10.38 7.03 22.29
CA ILE A 368 -10.51 6.29 23.55
C ILE A 368 -10.77 4.83 23.20
N ILE A 369 -9.92 3.95 23.71
CA ILE A 369 -10.08 2.50 23.65
C ILE A 369 -10.47 2.04 25.04
N HIS A 370 -11.66 1.41 25.19
CA HIS A 370 -12.23 1.00 26.45
C HIS A 370 -12.55 -0.49 26.47
N GLN A 371 -11.84 -1.24 27.29
CA GLN A 371 -12.19 -2.62 27.62
C GLN A 371 -13.36 -2.63 28.60
N THR A 372 -14.60 -2.64 28.04
CA THR A 372 -15.84 -2.58 28.83
C THR A 372 -16.08 -3.85 29.64
N SER A 373 -15.67 -5.00 29.10
CA SER A 373 -15.59 -6.29 29.79
C SER A 373 -14.35 -7.06 29.34
N PRO A 374 -13.99 -8.18 29.96
CA PRO A 374 -12.88 -9.01 29.46
C PRO A 374 -13.02 -9.42 28.00
N GLN A 375 -14.24 -9.52 27.48
CA GLN A 375 -14.55 -9.93 26.10
C GLN A 375 -14.89 -8.78 25.17
N LEU A 376 -15.19 -7.56 25.69
CA LEU A 376 -15.68 -6.46 24.87
C LEU A 376 -14.78 -5.24 24.92
N ASN A 377 -14.22 -4.89 23.78
CA ASN A 377 -13.45 -3.67 23.58
C ASN A 377 -14.24 -2.72 22.66
N ASN A 378 -14.39 -1.47 23.07
CA ASN A 378 -15.03 -0.41 22.32
C ASN A 378 -14.03 0.71 22.05
N THR A 379 -14.08 1.28 20.87
CA THR A 379 -13.22 2.39 20.47
C THR A 379 -14.07 3.52 19.92
N LEU A 380 -13.79 4.74 20.36
CA LEU A 380 -14.34 5.97 19.79
C LEU A 380 -13.22 6.90 19.40
N ALA A 381 -13.16 7.25 18.13
CA ALA A 381 -12.24 8.25 17.59
C ALA A 381 -13.02 9.44 17.01
N ILE A 382 -12.51 10.64 17.23
CA ILE A 382 -13.03 11.91 16.70
C ILE A 382 -11.88 12.75 16.13
N ARG A 383 -12.19 13.52 15.10
CA ARG A 383 -11.22 14.41 14.46
C ARG A 383 -11.90 15.64 13.88
N ASN A 384 -11.21 16.76 13.95
CA ASN A 384 -11.55 17.99 13.23
C ASN A 384 -10.36 18.44 12.39
N ASP A 385 -10.58 18.68 11.10
CA ASP A 385 -9.59 19.17 10.15
C ASP A 385 -9.97 20.58 9.68
N GLY A 386 -9.05 21.52 9.79
CA GLY A 386 -9.13 22.86 9.20
C GLY A 386 -8.35 22.90 7.89
N HIS A 387 -9.02 23.23 6.79
CA HIS A 387 -8.41 23.34 5.46
C HIS A 387 -8.36 24.79 5.00
N SER A 388 -7.24 25.19 4.38
CA SER A 388 -7.01 26.58 3.95
C SER A 388 -8.05 27.10 2.93
N ALA A 389 -8.67 26.22 2.10
CA ALA A 389 -9.61 26.63 1.05
C ALA A 389 -11.10 26.50 1.46
N PHE A 390 -11.52 25.50 2.26
CA PHE A 390 -12.93 25.21 2.51
C PHE A 390 -13.31 24.99 3.98
N GLY A 391 -12.45 25.40 4.92
CA GLY A 391 -12.76 25.44 6.35
C GLY A 391 -12.76 24.06 7.02
N GLU A 392 -13.63 23.87 7.99
CA GLU A 392 -13.58 22.72 8.90
C GLU A 392 -14.32 21.49 8.38
N GLN A 393 -13.75 20.31 8.66
CA GLN A 393 -14.34 19.00 8.41
C GLN A 393 -14.26 18.12 9.66
N PHE A 394 -15.39 17.62 10.11
CA PHE A 394 -15.49 16.71 11.25
C PHE A 394 -15.64 15.27 10.81
N SER A 395 -14.90 14.36 11.42
CA SER A 395 -15.03 12.91 11.22
C SER A 395 -15.02 12.16 12.55
N PHE A 396 -15.69 11.01 12.58
CA PHE A 396 -15.68 10.13 13.73
C PHE A 396 -15.68 8.66 13.31
N ARG A 397 -15.27 7.80 14.24
CA ARG A 397 -15.34 6.34 14.11
C ARG A 397 -15.73 5.74 15.45
N ILE A 398 -16.68 4.81 15.41
CA ILE A 398 -17.01 3.93 16.52
C ILE A 398 -16.71 2.51 16.06
N SER A 399 -16.04 1.72 16.90
CA SER A 399 -15.81 0.31 16.60
C SER A 399 -15.87 -0.53 17.88
N SER A 400 -16.21 -1.80 17.70
CA SER A 400 -16.31 -2.77 18.79
C SER A 400 -15.73 -4.11 18.36
N ALA A 401 -14.97 -4.74 19.26
CA ALA A 401 -14.50 -6.11 19.13
C ALA A 401 -15.03 -6.93 20.29
N TYR A 402 -15.77 -7.99 19.99
CA TYR A 402 -16.35 -8.90 20.96
C TYR A 402 -15.80 -10.31 20.80
N GLU A 403 -15.10 -10.79 21.82
CA GLU A 403 -14.59 -12.16 21.90
C GLU A 403 -15.74 -13.10 22.29
N LEU A 404 -16.28 -13.80 21.28
CA LEU A 404 -17.33 -14.80 21.46
C LEU A 404 -16.81 -16.04 22.19
N SER A 405 -15.56 -16.39 21.93
CA SER A 405 -14.79 -17.45 22.58
C SER A 405 -13.30 -17.15 22.39
N LYS A 406 -12.41 -17.93 23.03
CA LYS A 406 -10.95 -17.79 22.87
C LYS A 406 -10.47 -17.84 21.40
N ASN A 407 -11.28 -18.44 20.52
CA ASN A 407 -10.93 -18.64 19.12
C ASN A 407 -11.84 -17.84 18.15
N ALA A 408 -12.89 -17.21 18.63
CA ALA A 408 -13.88 -16.55 17.77
C ALA A 408 -14.14 -15.10 18.19
N ASN A 409 -14.09 -14.20 17.22
CA ASN A 409 -14.32 -12.79 17.40
C ASN A 409 -15.41 -12.27 16.45
N LEU A 410 -16.24 -11.38 16.95
CA LEU A 410 -17.15 -10.55 16.17
C LEU A 410 -16.71 -9.10 16.29
N LYS A 411 -16.50 -8.44 15.16
CA LYS A 411 -16.06 -7.06 15.09
C LYS A 411 -17.04 -6.23 14.28
N GLY A 412 -17.22 -4.98 14.66
CA GLY A 412 -18.04 -4.06 13.89
C GLY A 412 -17.51 -2.64 13.99
N SER A 413 -17.61 -1.89 12.91
CA SER A 413 -17.26 -0.48 12.90
C SER A 413 -18.21 0.34 12.04
N TYR A 414 -18.39 1.59 12.46
CA TYR A 414 -19.03 2.64 11.68
C TYR A 414 -18.20 3.91 11.77
N GLY A 415 -17.94 4.54 10.62
CA GLY A 415 -17.15 5.77 10.58
C GLY A 415 -17.51 6.65 9.40
N THR A 416 -17.18 7.92 9.54
CA THR A 416 -17.29 8.92 8.47
C THR A 416 -15.90 9.28 7.93
N GLY A 417 -15.85 9.75 6.71
CA GLY A 417 -14.63 10.22 6.07
C GLY A 417 -14.88 11.34 5.09
N PHE A 418 -13.80 11.94 4.62
CA PHE A 418 -13.85 12.97 3.60
C PHE A 418 -12.61 12.92 2.70
N ARG A 419 -12.73 13.49 1.50
CA ARG A 419 -11.61 13.79 0.60
C ARG A 419 -11.65 15.24 0.19
N SER A 420 -10.57 15.95 0.43
CA SER A 420 -10.35 17.30 -0.11
C SER A 420 -10.17 17.24 -1.62
N PRO A 421 -10.71 18.18 -2.40
CA PRO A 421 -10.34 18.35 -3.79
C PRO A 421 -8.83 18.51 -3.94
N SER A 422 -8.26 17.99 -5.02
CA SER A 422 -6.84 18.17 -5.34
C SER A 422 -6.55 19.61 -5.82
N LEU A 423 -5.27 19.99 -5.81
CA LEU A 423 -4.85 21.28 -6.38
C LEU A 423 -5.17 21.36 -7.89
N TYR A 424 -5.14 20.24 -8.61
CA TYR A 424 -5.54 20.17 -10.01
C TYR A 424 -7.04 20.40 -10.17
N GLU A 425 -7.87 19.69 -9.40
CA GLU A 425 -9.33 19.86 -9.44
C GLU A 425 -9.77 21.30 -9.12
N LEU A 426 -9.05 21.98 -8.22
CA LEU A 426 -9.36 23.37 -7.85
C LEU A 426 -8.83 24.40 -8.85
N TYR A 427 -7.61 24.25 -9.34
CA TYR A 427 -6.86 25.37 -9.93
C TYR A 427 -6.29 25.13 -11.31
N ASP A 428 -6.53 23.94 -11.93
CA ASP A 428 -6.13 23.74 -13.33
C ASP A 428 -6.77 24.81 -14.23
N SER A 429 -5.97 25.43 -15.09
CA SER A 429 -6.41 26.58 -15.90
C SER A 429 -7.53 26.27 -16.88
N SER A 430 -7.68 25.00 -17.28
CA SER A 430 -8.65 24.55 -18.28
C SER A 430 -9.82 23.78 -17.66
N ASN A 431 -9.57 23.02 -16.61
CA ASN A 431 -10.51 22.06 -16.03
C ASN A 431 -10.88 22.36 -14.57
N GLY A 432 -10.15 23.25 -13.90
CA GLY A 432 -10.29 23.51 -12.48
C GLY A 432 -11.59 24.23 -12.10
N ASN A 433 -12.01 24.03 -10.85
CA ASN A 433 -13.16 24.70 -10.25
C ASN A 433 -12.87 24.99 -8.76
N ALA A 434 -12.65 26.25 -8.46
CA ALA A 434 -12.32 26.71 -7.10
C ALA A 434 -13.49 26.64 -6.10
N ASP A 435 -14.74 26.39 -6.57
CA ASP A 435 -15.93 26.31 -5.73
C ASP A 435 -16.20 24.89 -5.19
N LEU A 436 -15.37 23.91 -5.57
CA LEU A 436 -15.51 22.52 -5.09
C LEU A 436 -15.40 22.43 -3.57
N LYS A 437 -16.20 21.54 -2.98
CA LYS A 437 -16.19 21.19 -1.56
C LYS A 437 -15.65 19.77 -1.38
N PRO A 438 -15.26 19.38 -0.15
CA PRO A 438 -14.87 18.01 0.12
C PRO A 438 -15.98 17.00 -0.19
N GLU A 439 -15.59 15.87 -0.77
CA GLU A 439 -16.45 14.68 -0.83
C GLU A 439 -16.55 14.07 0.56
N LYS A 440 -17.69 13.47 0.88
CA LYS A 440 -17.95 12.86 2.19
C LYS A 440 -18.27 11.39 2.05
N SER A 441 -18.00 10.63 3.10
CA SER A 441 -18.34 9.21 3.12
C SER A 441 -18.84 8.74 4.47
N SER A 442 -19.60 7.66 4.45
CA SER A 442 -19.89 6.83 5.60
C SER A 442 -19.61 5.37 5.28
N ASN A 443 -19.10 4.63 6.26
CA ASN A 443 -18.74 3.23 6.11
C ASN A 443 -19.24 2.40 7.28
N PHE A 444 -19.74 1.21 6.98
CA PHE A 444 -20.12 0.18 7.94
C PHE A 444 -19.40 -1.12 7.62
N ASP A 445 -18.81 -1.75 8.65
CA ASP A 445 -18.16 -3.05 8.58
C ASP A 445 -18.69 -3.98 9.66
N LEU A 446 -18.82 -5.27 9.30
CA LEU A 446 -19.09 -6.35 10.24
C LEU A 446 -18.20 -7.54 9.85
N GLU A 447 -17.40 -8.02 10.78
CA GLU A 447 -16.45 -9.12 10.56
C GLU A 447 -16.62 -10.19 11.63
N TYR A 448 -16.70 -11.44 11.19
CA TYR A 448 -16.59 -12.62 12.05
C TYR A 448 -15.33 -13.38 11.69
N SER A 449 -14.52 -13.73 12.70
CA SER A 449 -13.33 -14.57 12.55
C SER A 449 -13.33 -15.68 13.57
N ASN A 450 -12.85 -16.86 13.16
CA ASN A 450 -12.77 -18.03 14.03
C ASN A 450 -11.56 -18.91 13.66
N ASN A 451 -10.73 -19.20 14.64
CA ASN A 451 -9.71 -20.24 14.57
C ASN A 451 -10.37 -21.55 15.02
N LEU A 452 -10.99 -22.29 14.09
CA LEU A 452 -11.72 -23.53 14.39
C LEU A 452 -10.84 -24.58 15.08
N ASN A 453 -9.57 -24.60 14.71
CA ASN A 453 -8.49 -25.36 15.34
C ASN A 453 -7.15 -24.79 14.89
N ASP A 454 -6.02 -25.36 15.30
CA ASP A 454 -4.67 -24.89 14.94
C ASP A 454 -4.42 -24.95 13.41
N SER A 455 -5.18 -25.78 12.70
CA SER A 455 -5.03 -25.97 11.25
C SER A 455 -5.97 -25.11 10.41
N LEU A 456 -7.07 -24.60 10.95
CA LEU A 456 -8.13 -23.96 10.16
C LEU A 456 -8.55 -22.63 10.75
N LYS A 457 -8.22 -21.55 10.03
CA LYS A 457 -8.64 -20.18 10.33
C LYS A 457 -9.66 -19.72 9.29
N PHE A 458 -10.75 -19.13 9.73
CA PHE A 458 -11.84 -18.66 8.89
C PHE A 458 -12.21 -17.21 9.23
N LYS A 459 -12.48 -16.41 8.21
CA LYS A 459 -12.88 -15.01 8.35
C LYS A 459 -13.93 -14.66 7.30
N VAL A 460 -14.99 -13.98 7.72
CA VAL A 460 -16.01 -13.39 6.83
C VAL A 460 -16.20 -11.93 7.23
N ALA A 461 -16.22 -11.04 6.25
CA ALA A 461 -16.52 -9.63 6.47
C ALA A 461 -17.61 -9.18 5.49
N TYR A 462 -18.58 -8.44 5.97
CA TYR A 462 -19.52 -7.63 5.18
C TYR A 462 -19.11 -6.16 5.29
N PHE A 463 -19.23 -5.42 4.20
CA PHE A 463 -18.97 -3.98 4.19
C PHE A 463 -19.98 -3.22 3.34
N SER A 464 -20.19 -1.97 3.71
CA SER A 464 -20.97 -1.01 2.93
C SER A 464 -20.34 0.37 3.07
N ASN A 465 -20.00 0.99 1.94
CA ASN A 465 -19.43 2.33 1.86
C ASN A 465 -20.30 3.20 0.97
N GLU A 466 -20.72 4.35 1.48
CA GLU A 466 -21.45 5.37 0.73
C GLU A 466 -20.61 6.63 0.62
N THR A 467 -20.44 7.18 -0.59
CA THR A 467 -19.75 8.44 -0.85
C THR A 467 -20.73 9.42 -1.50
N GLU A 468 -20.77 10.65 -1.01
CA GLU A 468 -21.61 11.75 -1.50
C GLU A 468 -20.78 12.98 -1.86
N ASP A 469 -21.42 13.94 -2.55
CA ASP A 469 -20.76 15.17 -3.04
C ASP A 469 -19.57 14.89 -3.96
N ILE A 470 -19.71 13.89 -4.84
CA ILE A 470 -18.62 13.33 -5.66
C ILE A 470 -18.15 14.34 -6.70
N ILE A 471 -16.84 14.52 -6.81
CA ILE A 471 -16.19 15.36 -7.81
C ILE A 471 -15.92 14.53 -9.06
N ASN A 472 -16.50 14.98 -10.20
CA ASN A 472 -16.27 14.37 -11.51
C ASN A 472 -15.91 15.45 -12.54
N TRP A 473 -15.12 15.07 -13.53
CA TRP A 473 -14.97 15.91 -14.73
C TRP A 473 -16.23 15.81 -15.59
N VAL A 474 -16.80 16.95 -15.97
CA VAL A 474 -18.03 17.05 -16.74
C VAL A 474 -17.75 17.79 -18.04
N ALA A 475 -17.99 17.11 -19.17
CA ALA A 475 -17.82 17.68 -20.49
C ALA A 475 -18.90 18.75 -20.78
N ASN A 476 -18.50 19.88 -21.36
CA ASN A 476 -19.41 20.92 -21.82
C ASN A 476 -19.02 21.38 -23.23
N PRO A 477 -19.82 21.07 -24.29
CA PRO A 477 -21.09 20.32 -24.25
C PRO A 477 -20.88 18.82 -23.91
N PRO A 478 -21.95 18.12 -23.48
CA PRO A 478 -21.86 16.68 -23.20
C PRO A 478 -21.27 15.88 -24.36
N GLY A 479 -20.28 15.01 -24.06
CA GLY A 479 -19.52 14.26 -25.07
C GLY A 479 -18.38 15.04 -25.72
N GLY A 480 -18.15 16.30 -25.33
CA GLY A 480 -17.03 17.13 -25.79
C GLY A 480 -15.72 16.82 -25.07
N TRP A 481 -14.63 17.42 -25.55
CA TRP A 481 -13.28 17.33 -25.00
C TRP A 481 -12.93 18.51 -24.07
N VAL A 482 -13.85 19.46 -23.90
CA VAL A 482 -13.73 20.62 -23.01
C VAL A 482 -14.71 20.43 -21.86
N GLY A 483 -14.29 20.67 -20.64
CA GLY A 483 -15.13 20.49 -19.47
C GLY A 483 -14.48 21.05 -18.20
N LYS A 484 -15.14 20.85 -17.08
CA LYS A 484 -14.65 21.24 -15.75
C LYS A 484 -14.92 20.17 -14.73
N TYR A 485 -14.18 20.22 -13.63
CA TYR A 485 -14.53 19.45 -12.45
C TYR A 485 -15.76 20.07 -11.79
N GLU A 486 -16.77 19.25 -11.59
CA GLU A 486 -18.03 19.63 -10.96
C GLU A 486 -18.37 18.66 -9.85
N GLN A 487 -19.02 19.18 -8.81
CA GLN A 487 -19.53 18.37 -7.72
C GLN A 487 -20.97 17.93 -8.00
N THR A 488 -21.20 16.64 -7.87
CA THR A 488 -22.52 16.06 -8.07
C THR A 488 -23.13 15.64 -6.73
N SER A 489 -24.42 15.91 -6.54
CA SER A 489 -25.15 15.44 -5.36
C SER A 489 -25.47 13.92 -5.39
N THR A 490 -24.98 13.23 -6.42
CA THR A 490 -25.19 11.79 -6.57
C THR A 490 -24.41 11.04 -5.50
N LYS A 491 -25.09 10.12 -4.81
CA LYS A 491 -24.45 9.17 -3.91
C LYS A 491 -23.96 7.96 -4.70
N LYS A 492 -22.81 7.44 -4.33
CA LYS A 492 -22.29 6.16 -4.82
C LYS A 492 -22.12 5.23 -3.63
N LYS A 493 -22.87 4.15 -3.62
CA LYS A 493 -22.73 3.09 -2.63
C LYS A 493 -21.96 1.92 -3.23
N ARG A 494 -21.13 1.32 -2.41
CA ARG A 494 -20.42 0.07 -2.70
C ARG A 494 -20.63 -0.86 -1.54
N GLU A 495 -20.97 -2.10 -1.84
CA GLU A 495 -21.21 -3.10 -0.81
C GLU A 495 -20.69 -4.46 -1.27
N GLY A 496 -20.44 -5.32 -0.30
CA GLY A 496 -19.95 -6.65 -0.61
C GLY A 496 -19.58 -7.45 0.61
N PHE A 497 -18.97 -8.59 0.34
CA PHE A 497 -18.44 -9.45 1.37
C PHE A 497 -17.12 -10.08 0.95
N GLU A 498 -16.31 -10.38 1.94
CA GLU A 498 -15.01 -11.03 1.80
C GLU A 498 -15.02 -12.31 2.66
N ILE A 499 -14.51 -13.39 2.10
CA ILE A 499 -14.29 -14.65 2.81
C ILE A 499 -12.82 -14.99 2.67
N SER A 500 -12.16 -15.36 3.75
CA SER A 500 -10.82 -15.92 3.72
C SER A 500 -10.72 -17.12 4.65
N ASN A 501 -10.02 -18.12 4.19
CA ASN A 501 -9.80 -19.36 4.88
C ASN A 501 -8.32 -19.76 4.71
N ILE A 502 -7.63 -20.02 5.81
CA ILE A 502 -6.27 -20.53 5.83
C ILE A 502 -6.33 -21.94 6.40
N TYR A 503 -5.94 -22.91 5.60
CA TYR A 503 -5.91 -24.31 6.00
C TYR A 503 -4.48 -24.86 5.98
N ASN A 504 -3.90 -25.06 7.16
CA ASN A 504 -2.62 -25.74 7.35
C ASN A 504 -2.86 -27.24 7.24
N MET A 505 -2.67 -27.79 6.02
CA MET A 505 -2.87 -29.22 5.73
C MET A 505 -1.85 -30.10 6.47
N SER A 506 -0.65 -29.56 6.69
CA SER A 506 0.44 -30.13 7.48
C SER A 506 1.36 -29.03 7.99
N GLU A 507 2.40 -29.37 8.77
CA GLU A 507 3.44 -28.42 9.17
C GLU A 507 4.18 -27.79 7.98
N SER A 508 4.17 -28.47 6.83
CA SER A 508 4.90 -28.04 5.62
C SER A 508 4.00 -27.54 4.48
N THR A 509 2.67 -27.66 4.61
CA THR A 509 1.75 -27.34 3.51
C THR A 509 0.58 -26.50 4.01
N SER A 510 0.37 -25.33 3.40
CA SER A 510 -0.79 -24.47 3.64
C SER A 510 -1.57 -24.20 2.35
N LEU A 511 -2.88 -24.08 2.49
CA LEU A 511 -3.80 -23.66 1.44
C LEU A 511 -4.60 -22.46 1.92
N ASP A 512 -4.45 -21.33 1.23
CA ASP A 512 -5.25 -20.14 1.48
C ASP A 512 -6.31 -20.03 0.38
N ILE A 513 -7.56 -19.82 0.79
CA ILE A 513 -8.68 -19.62 -0.11
C ILE A 513 -9.29 -18.26 0.22
N SER A 514 -9.47 -17.42 -0.77
CA SER A 514 -10.14 -16.14 -0.62
C SER A 514 -11.22 -15.93 -1.66
N TYR A 515 -12.31 -15.30 -1.26
CA TYR A 515 -13.35 -14.88 -2.17
C TYR A 515 -13.85 -13.48 -1.78
N SER A 516 -14.02 -12.61 -2.78
CA SER A 516 -14.60 -11.29 -2.60
C SER A 516 -15.71 -11.06 -3.62
N TYR A 517 -16.83 -10.56 -3.13
CA TYR A 517 -17.92 -10.02 -3.94
C TYR A 517 -18.01 -8.52 -3.68
N ILE A 518 -17.92 -7.71 -4.74
CA ILE A 518 -17.91 -6.25 -4.67
C ILE A 518 -18.86 -5.70 -5.73
N ALA A 519 -19.86 -4.91 -5.32
CA ALA A 519 -20.88 -4.37 -6.22
C ALA A 519 -21.27 -2.94 -5.82
N ASP A 520 -21.95 -2.24 -6.74
CA ASP A 520 -22.68 -1.01 -6.43
C ASP A 520 -23.99 -1.30 -5.68
N GLU A 521 -24.76 -0.27 -5.35
CA GLU A 521 -26.00 -0.36 -4.57
C GLU A 521 -27.10 -1.26 -5.17
N ASN A 522 -27.04 -1.53 -6.48
CA ASN A 522 -28.02 -2.34 -7.21
C ASN A 522 -27.45 -3.72 -7.59
N GLY A 523 -26.31 -4.11 -7.01
CA GLY A 523 -25.58 -5.31 -7.39
C GLY A 523 -24.87 -5.17 -8.75
N GLY A 524 -24.73 -3.95 -9.27
CA GLY A 524 -24.10 -3.65 -10.55
C GLY A 524 -22.57 -3.75 -10.51
N LYS A 525 -21.97 -3.75 -11.70
CA LYS A 525 -20.51 -3.75 -11.86
C LYS A 525 -19.92 -2.38 -11.54
N ILE A 526 -18.70 -2.39 -11.01
CA ILE A 526 -17.88 -1.20 -10.80
C ILE A 526 -16.77 -1.18 -11.85
N ILE A 527 -16.56 -0.04 -12.51
CA ILE A 527 -15.56 0.10 -13.57
C ILE A 527 -14.20 -0.40 -13.10
N ARG A 528 -13.61 -1.36 -13.87
CA ARG A 528 -12.28 -1.96 -13.64
C ARG A 528 -12.14 -2.76 -12.33
N VAL A 529 -13.23 -3.03 -11.64
CA VAL A 529 -13.23 -3.86 -10.43
C VAL A 529 -13.99 -5.14 -10.73
N PRO A 530 -13.35 -6.32 -10.69
CA PRO A 530 -14.06 -7.59 -10.81
C PRO A 530 -15.11 -7.72 -9.71
N ARG A 531 -16.36 -8.03 -10.06
CA ARG A 531 -17.43 -8.23 -9.09
C ARG A 531 -17.18 -9.46 -8.23
N ASN A 532 -16.63 -10.52 -8.83
CA ASN A 532 -16.23 -11.72 -8.11
C ASN A 532 -14.73 -11.98 -8.29
N GLN A 533 -14.05 -12.21 -7.20
CA GLN A 533 -12.62 -12.53 -7.16
C GLN A 533 -12.42 -13.77 -6.29
N LEU A 534 -11.93 -14.84 -6.88
CA LEU A 534 -11.55 -16.08 -6.17
C LEU A 534 -10.03 -16.20 -6.22
N GLY A 535 -9.40 -16.30 -5.06
CA GLY A 535 -7.96 -16.55 -4.90
C GLY A 535 -7.69 -17.90 -4.25
N LEU A 536 -6.70 -18.61 -4.76
CA LEU A 536 -6.15 -19.83 -4.17
C LEU A 536 -4.63 -19.69 -4.09
N ASN A 537 -4.05 -20.01 -2.94
CA ASN A 537 -2.61 -19.99 -2.72
C ASN A 537 -2.21 -21.29 -1.99
N LEU A 538 -1.45 -22.16 -2.66
CA LEU A 538 -0.96 -23.43 -2.13
C LEU A 538 0.55 -23.36 -1.98
N GLY A 539 1.04 -23.26 -0.75
CA GLY A 539 2.46 -23.32 -0.42
C GLY A 539 2.85 -24.65 0.20
N THR A 540 3.98 -25.23 -0.23
CA THR A 540 4.49 -26.48 0.35
C THR A 540 6.00 -26.52 0.41
N GLN A 541 6.55 -26.80 1.61
CA GLN A 541 7.93 -27.17 1.81
C GLN A 541 8.07 -28.68 1.55
N PHE A 542 8.53 -29.03 0.34
CA PHE A 542 8.62 -30.43 -0.08
C PHE A 542 9.72 -31.20 0.67
N ASN A 543 10.84 -30.53 0.95
CA ASN A 543 11.93 -30.99 1.80
C ASN A 543 12.78 -29.80 2.27
N ASP A 544 13.82 -30.01 3.04
CA ASP A 544 14.67 -28.96 3.62
C ASP A 544 15.28 -27.97 2.60
N LYS A 545 15.28 -28.35 1.32
CA LYS A 545 15.87 -27.55 0.24
C LYS A 545 14.86 -26.99 -0.76
N LEU A 546 13.70 -27.61 -0.90
CA LEU A 546 12.77 -27.34 -2.00
C LEU A 546 11.42 -26.90 -1.49
N TYR A 547 11.05 -25.68 -1.82
CA TYR A 547 9.74 -25.08 -1.59
C TYR A 547 9.04 -24.83 -2.92
N PHE A 548 7.76 -25.15 -2.97
CA PHE A 548 6.86 -24.84 -4.08
C PHE A 548 5.72 -23.97 -3.62
N ASN A 549 5.28 -23.09 -4.50
CA ASN A 549 4.04 -22.37 -4.34
C ASN A 549 3.29 -22.30 -5.67
N GLY A 550 1.97 -22.40 -5.60
CA GLY A 550 1.07 -22.23 -6.73
C GLY A 550 -0.05 -21.27 -6.35
N ILE A 551 -0.24 -20.25 -7.17
CA ILE A 551 -1.29 -19.25 -6.97
C ILE A 551 -2.23 -19.28 -8.16
N ALA A 552 -3.54 -19.38 -7.89
CA ALA A 552 -4.57 -19.22 -8.91
C ALA A 552 -5.49 -18.07 -8.52
N LYS A 553 -5.82 -17.23 -9.50
CA LYS A 553 -6.78 -16.14 -9.38
C LYS A 553 -7.82 -16.23 -10.48
N HIS A 554 -9.10 -16.20 -10.11
CA HIS A 554 -10.22 -16.19 -11.05
C HIS A 554 -11.08 -14.97 -10.81
N ASN A 555 -11.21 -14.12 -11.84
CA ASN A 555 -11.95 -12.87 -11.81
C ASN A 555 -13.08 -12.92 -12.83
N THR A 556 -14.29 -12.52 -12.41
CA THR A 556 -15.47 -12.52 -13.26
C THR A 556 -16.28 -11.24 -13.14
N ASP A 557 -17.15 -11.02 -14.12
CA ASP A 557 -18.04 -9.86 -14.16
C ASP A 557 -17.28 -8.52 -14.14
N ILE A 558 -16.33 -8.38 -15.03
CA ILE A 558 -15.48 -7.19 -15.15
C ILE A 558 -16.08 -6.27 -16.20
N CYS A 559 -15.99 -4.98 -16.00
CA CYS A 559 -16.31 -3.99 -17.04
C CYS A 559 -15.32 -2.84 -17.08
N ASP A 560 -15.27 -2.18 -18.21
CA ASP A 560 -14.60 -0.91 -18.41
C ASP A 560 -15.55 0.11 -19.04
N THR A 561 -15.05 1.24 -19.43
CA THR A 561 -15.81 2.39 -19.93
C THR A 561 -15.18 2.97 -21.18
N ILE A 562 -16.02 3.52 -22.07
CA ILE A 562 -15.57 4.32 -23.20
C ILE A 562 -15.40 5.79 -22.77
N ASN A 563 -16.27 6.29 -21.89
CA ASN A 563 -16.35 7.70 -21.54
C ASN A 563 -16.11 8.01 -20.04
N GLY A 564 -15.58 7.05 -19.27
CA GLY A 564 -15.21 7.25 -17.87
C GLY A 564 -16.37 7.24 -16.87
N THR A 565 -17.63 7.10 -17.29
CA THR A 565 -18.79 7.30 -16.40
C THR A 565 -19.66 6.08 -16.19
N LYS A 566 -19.65 5.11 -17.09
CA LYS A 566 -20.52 3.92 -17.07
C LYS A 566 -19.74 2.66 -17.41
N CYS A 567 -20.18 1.53 -16.87
CA CYS A 567 -19.83 0.20 -17.34
C CYS A 567 -20.51 -0.06 -18.69
N ASP A 568 -19.88 0.31 -19.79
CA ASP A 568 -20.40 0.17 -21.16
C ASP A 568 -19.56 -0.78 -22.03
N VAL A 569 -18.48 -1.32 -21.48
CA VAL A 569 -17.65 -2.36 -22.09
C VAL A 569 -17.52 -3.54 -21.12
N ASP A 570 -18.06 -4.68 -21.47
CA ASP A 570 -17.81 -5.93 -20.74
C ASP A 570 -16.44 -6.49 -21.13
N LEU A 571 -15.65 -6.88 -20.12
CA LEU A 571 -14.38 -7.56 -20.30
C LEU A 571 -14.55 -9.05 -20.01
N ASP A 572 -13.75 -9.89 -20.67
CA ASP A 572 -13.78 -11.33 -20.50
C ASP A 572 -13.38 -11.75 -19.06
N ASP A 573 -14.08 -12.72 -18.53
CA ASP A 573 -13.66 -13.43 -17.31
C ASP A 573 -12.32 -14.13 -17.55
N TYR A 574 -11.46 -14.17 -16.52
CA TYR A 574 -10.16 -14.80 -16.69
C TYR A 574 -9.68 -15.56 -15.46
N THR A 575 -8.82 -16.56 -15.72
CA THR A 575 -8.08 -17.30 -14.69
C THR A 575 -6.59 -17.19 -14.96
N LEU A 576 -5.85 -16.77 -13.94
CA LEU A 576 -4.39 -16.73 -13.94
C LEU A 576 -3.86 -17.78 -12.98
N VAL A 577 -2.82 -18.48 -13.39
CA VAL A 577 -2.10 -19.42 -12.53
C VAL A 577 -0.61 -19.11 -12.63
N ASN A 578 0.02 -18.90 -11.49
CA ASN A 578 1.45 -18.66 -11.34
C ASN A 578 2.08 -19.76 -10.50
N LEU A 579 3.33 -20.09 -10.78
CA LEU A 579 4.08 -21.11 -10.05
C LEU A 579 5.46 -20.57 -9.65
N LEU A 580 5.93 -20.94 -8.47
CA LEU A 580 7.30 -20.78 -8.01
C LEU A 580 7.88 -22.11 -7.53
N ALA A 581 9.17 -22.27 -7.80
CA ALA A 581 10.03 -23.22 -7.13
C ALA A 581 11.23 -22.48 -6.54
N LYS A 582 11.46 -22.61 -5.24
CA LYS A 582 12.64 -22.10 -4.55
C LYS A 582 13.50 -23.27 -4.09
N TYR A 583 14.75 -23.29 -4.53
CA TYR A 583 15.73 -24.32 -4.17
C TYR A 583 16.89 -23.73 -3.39
N LYS A 584 17.10 -24.21 -2.18
CA LYS A 584 18.24 -23.87 -1.31
C LYS A 584 19.50 -24.56 -1.86
N LEU A 585 20.29 -23.84 -2.64
CA LEU A 585 21.51 -24.37 -3.28
C LEU A 585 22.61 -24.58 -2.23
N TYR A 586 22.84 -23.55 -1.40
CA TYR A 586 23.73 -23.56 -0.23
C TYR A 586 23.01 -22.92 0.96
N GLU A 587 23.64 -22.93 2.14
CA GLU A 587 23.02 -22.40 3.36
C GLU A 587 22.48 -20.96 3.19
N ASN A 588 23.24 -20.12 2.48
CA ASN A 588 22.92 -18.70 2.28
C ASN A 588 22.59 -18.36 0.82
N THR A 589 22.38 -19.36 -0.04
CA THR A 589 22.15 -19.17 -1.48
C THR A 589 20.90 -19.90 -1.91
N ASN A 590 19.93 -19.17 -2.47
CA ASN A 590 18.73 -19.73 -3.04
C ASN A 590 18.67 -19.46 -4.54
N LEU A 591 18.14 -20.43 -5.27
CA LEU A 591 17.73 -20.32 -6.66
C LEU A 591 16.21 -20.32 -6.72
N LYS A 592 15.62 -19.38 -7.46
CA LYS A 592 14.17 -19.27 -7.62
C LYS A 592 13.82 -19.33 -9.10
N LEU A 593 12.87 -20.16 -9.45
CA LEU A 593 12.23 -20.21 -10.76
C LEU A 593 10.78 -19.80 -10.63
N ARG A 594 10.38 -18.73 -11.30
CA ARG A 594 9.01 -18.21 -11.33
C ARG A 594 8.44 -18.33 -12.73
N ILE A 595 7.20 -18.82 -12.82
CA ILE A 595 6.42 -18.89 -14.05
C ILE A 595 5.12 -18.14 -13.82
N GLU A 596 4.92 -17.06 -14.54
CA GLU A 596 3.69 -16.27 -14.50
C GLU A 596 2.78 -16.62 -15.66
N ASN A 597 1.47 -16.59 -15.43
CA ASN A 597 0.45 -16.88 -16.43
C ASN A 597 0.74 -18.19 -17.20
N ILE A 598 0.90 -19.30 -16.48
CA ILE A 598 1.37 -20.59 -17.03
C ILE A 598 0.54 -21.09 -18.22
N PHE A 599 -0.76 -20.76 -18.24
CA PHE A 599 -1.67 -21.14 -19.31
C PHE A 599 -1.67 -20.17 -20.49
N ASN A 600 -0.88 -19.09 -20.41
CA ASN A 600 -0.82 -18.04 -21.42
C ASN A 600 -2.21 -17.43 -21.72
N THR A 601 -3.00 -17.23 -20.67
CA THR A 601 -4.34 -16.64 -20.76
C THR A 601 -4.22 -15.20 -21.27
N SER A 602 -4.95 -14.87 -22.34
CA SER A 602 -5.12 -13.50 -22.82
C SER A 602 -6.30 -12.87 -22.08
N TYR A 603 -6.08 -11.76 -21.39
CA TYR A 603 -7.10 -11.07 -20.60
C TYR A 603 -6.88 -9.57 -20.63
N GLN A 604 -7.86 -8.81 -20.19
CA GLN A 604 -7.77 -7.35 -20.05
C GLN A 604 -8.30 -6.93 -18.68
N VAL A 605 -7.69 -5.92 -18.08
CA VAL A 605 -8.18 -5.21 -16.89
C VAL A 605 -8.62 -3.79 -17.25
N ILE A 606 -8.15 -3.28 -18.37
CA ILE A 606 -8.55 -2.05 -19.02
C ILE A 606 -8.83 -2.40 -20.48
N ASN A 607 -9.93 -1.91 -21.02
CA ASN A 607 -10.31 -2.11 -22.42
C ASN A 607 -9.19 -1.68 -23.37
N LYS A 608 -8.83 -2.55 -24.32
CA LYS A 608 -7.75 -2.38 -25.31
C LYS A 608 -6.31 -2.46 -24.79
N PHE A 609 -6.08 -2.46 -23.48
CA PHE A 609 -4.73 -2.60 -22.93
C PHE A 609 -4.33 -4.06 -22.79
N GLY A 610 -3.09 -4.34 -23.17
CA GLY A 610 -2.47 -5.65 -23.07
C GLY A 610 -2.11 -6.01 -21.63
N THR A 611 -2.01 -7.31 -21.39
CA THR A 611 -1.52 -7.87 -20.11
C THR A 611 -0.42 -8.87 -20.39
N SER A 612 0.39 -9.19 -19.35
CA SER A 612 1.54 -10.06 -19.48
C SER A 612 1.13 -11.43 -20.02
N PRO A 613 1.72 -11.90 -21.14
CA PRO A 613 1.63 -13.30 -21.54
C PRO A 613 2.39 -14.19 -20.54
N ARG A 614 2.47 -15.51 -20.81
CA ARG A 614 3.29 -16.39 -19.99
C ARG A 614 4.74 -15.93 -19.96
N ALA A 615 5.28 -15.81 -18.75
CA ALA A 615 6.63 -15.31 -18.51
C ALA A 615 7.41 -16.24 -17.57
N PHE A 616 8.73 -16.31 -17.75
CA PHE A 616 9.65 -17.12 -16.96
C PHE A 616 10.75 -16.23 -16.40
N TYR A 617 11.07 -16.41 -15.12
CA TYR A 617 12.13 -15.66 -14.45
C TYR A 617 12.97 -16.62 -13.61
N LEU A 618 14.29 -16.45 -13.69
CA LEU A 618 15.25 -17.16 -12.88
C LEU A 618 15.99 -16.15 -12.02
N SER A 619 15.99 -16.32 -10.71
CA SER A 619 16.77 -15.47 -9.82
C SER A 619 17.64 -16.29 -8.88
N ILE A 620 18.75 -15.70 -8.49
CA ILE A 620 19.66 -16.20 -7.47
C ILE A 620 19.84 -15.12 -6.40
N ASP A 621 19.64 -15.48 -5.16
CA ASP A 621 19.96 -14.64 -4.02
C ASP A 621 21.04 -15.28 -3.15
N ASN A 622 22.00 -14.47 -2.72
CA ASN A 622 23.10 -14.90 -1.85
C ASN A 622 23.28 -13.88 -0.71
N ALA A 623 23.31 -14.37 0.53
CA ALA A 623 23.59 -13.57 1.72
C ALA A 623 24.98 -13.91 2.29
N PHE A 624 25.82 -12.90 2.66
CA PHE A 624 27.21 -13.11 3.09
C PHE A 624 27.70 -12.05 4.09
#